data_9ec0c61d0c4ee6c504a1b5ed35b8ceec
#
_entry.id   9ec0c61d0c4ee6c504a1b5ed35b8ceec
#
_cell.length_a   1.000
_cell.length_b   1.000
_cell.length_c   1.000
_cell.angle_alpha   90.00
_cell.angle_beta   90.00
_cell.angle_gamma   90.00
#
_symmetry.space_group_name_H-M   'P 1'
#
loop_
_entity.id
_entity.type
_entity.pdbx_description
1 polymer ?
#
loop_
_entity_poly.entity_id
_entity_poly.type
_entity_poly.pdbx_seq_one_letter_code
_entity_poly.pdbx_strand_id
1 'polypeptide(L)'
;MTRQLLMVFAALLLVAAPVLAGVDQPNHSATTDITQDYVEWALQSGDMKVKEVRQLGLLVFSTPFNKYDGHGDGPFDQDEWDIDPTAFGHRPTLQGNGQILRVNGLDAQSCNECHGFVKHSTLPPTLGIAGVGGMVQNAIIMPRLIDVADSKDDRVSYQAYHVPDLPLVADGVADYNGRFANPPFLYGGGGVELLGKEMTADLQALKAQAETAPAGAVISLDTHGVNFGYIVSYGGGSIEVHNEGINEDLVVRPFGRKGENFSMRDFDRGAMQFHFGIQPQELFGLADEDGDGVSREVSIAEMSLLHSFDVNNPRPYEKNPLSAQAAYGKQIFNTVGCTACHMPQLTTYGTKVPVAYPEIANDPWANVYFEFNLRKIGFAQDPNGNGVVVPMYADLKRHYMGPGLEETFERAGEIPQGHFTTARLWGIADTEPYLHDGRATTLDDAISMHGGEAQTARDNYVGLSSADQEALIAFLKSLHTPDKPNEELLPLNQF
;
A
#
# COMPACT_ATOMS: atom_id res chain seq x y z
N MET A 1 -8.42 19.31 37.03
CA MET A 1 -9.75 19.37 36.39
C MET A 1 -9.90 20.49 35.37
N THR A 2 -9.17 21.60 35.42
CA THR A 2 -9.34 22.77 34.54
C THR A 2 -8.58 22.73 33.21
N ARG A 3 -7.56 21.91 33.06
CA ARG A 3 -6.82 21.75 31.77
C ARG A 3 -7.48 20.80 30.76
N GLN A 4 -8.19 19.78 31.24
CA GLN A 4 -8.88 18.83 30.35
C GLN A 4 -10.13 19.42 29.69
N LEU A 5 -10.78 20.42 30.33
CA LEU A 5 -11.97 21.08 29.75
C LEU A 5 -11.61 22.02 28.57
N LEU A 6 -10.43 22.60 28.57
CA LEU A 6 -10.02 23.49 27.45
C LEU A 6 -9.67 22.71 26.16
N MET A 7 -9.12 21.51 26.28
CA MET A 7 -8.81 20.69 25.09
C MET A 7 -10.07 20.12 24.41
N VAL A 8 -11.11 19.80 25.17
CA VAL A 8 -12.38 19.27 24.61
C VAL A 8 -13.11 20.34 23.78
N PHE A 9 -12.98 21.63 24.12
CA PHE A 9 -13.60 22.71 23.34
C PHE A 9 -12.85 23.05 22.03
N ALA A 10 -11.55 22.83 21.96
CA ALA A 10 -10.77 23.07 20.75
C ALA A 10 -11.06 22.00 19.67
N ALA A 11 -11.19 20.73 20.05
CA ALA A 11 -11.47 19.64 19.12
C ALA A 11 -12.89 19.71 18.50
N LEU A 12 -13.86 20.26 19.18
CA LEU A 12 -15.23 20.38 18.67
C LEU A 12 -15.43 21.55 17.68
N LEU A 13 -14.53 22.52 17.66
CA LEU A 13 -14.58 23.66 16.73
C LEU A 13 -13.83 23.42 15.41
N LEU A 14 -12.95 22.41 15.36
CA LEU A 14 -12.13 22.09 14.18
C LEU A 14 -12.88 21.35 13.06
N VAL A 15 -14.04 20.77 13.32
CA VAL A 15 -14.80 19.99 12.31
C VAL A 15 -15.76 20.86 11.49
N ALA A 16 -15.84 22.17 11.72
CA ALA A 16 -16.90 23.01 11.16
C ALA A 16 -16.42 24.19 10.27
N ALA A 17 -15.15 24.29 9.94
CA ALA A 17 -14.69 25.31 9.00
C ALA A 17 -14.30 24.67 7.67
N PRO A 18 -14.83 25.12 6.51
CA PRO A 18 -14.15 24.88 5.27
C PRO A 18 -12.81 25.60 5.41
N VAL A 19 -11.72 24.86 5.44
CA VAL A 19 -10.40 25.44 5.31
C VAL A 19 -10.33 26.02 3.90
N LEU A 20 -10.70 27.28 3.77
CA LEU A 20 -10.09 28.12 2.74
C LEU A 20 -8.64 28.25 3.21
N ALA A 21 -7.83 27.23 2.92
CA ALA A 21 -6.40 27.30 3.12
C ALA A 21 -5.92 28.57 2.43
N GLY A 22 -5.39 29.49 3.21
CA GLY A 22 -4.70 30.65 2.65
C GLY A 22 -3.57 30.10 1.81
N VAL A 23 -3.31 30.73 0.67
CA VAL A 23 -2.28 30.30 -0.30
C VAL A 23 -0.87 30.20 0.33
N ASP A 24 -0.72 30.68 1.56
CA ASP A 24 0.55 30.84 2.29
C ASP A 24 0.56 30.14 3.67
N GLN A 25 -0.17 29.05 3.84
CA GLN A 25 -0.23 28.28 5.10
C GLN A 25 -0.22 26.77 4.85
N PRO A 26 0.28 25.95 5.82
CA PRO A 26 0.16 24.49 5.77
C PRO A 26 -1.30 24.05 5.65
N ASN A 27 -1.57 23.12 4.73
CA ASN A 27 -2.92 22.58 4.55
C ASN A 27 -3.29 21.55 5.63
N HIS A 28 -2.31 20.87 6.26
CA HIS A 28 -2.55 19.90 7.31
C HIS A 28 -2.69 20.53 8.72
N SER A 29 -2.73 21.85 8.83
CA SER A 29 -2.76 22.58 10.11
C SER A 29 -3.83 22.12 11.12
N ALA A 30 -4.87 21.45 10.65
CA ALA A 30 -5.91 20.86 11.52
C ALA A 30 -5.43 19.64 12.32
N THR A 31 -4.34 18.99 11.93
CA THR A 31 -3.80 17.77 12.54
C THR A 31 -2.44 17.95 13.20
N THR A 32 -1.72 19.01 12.89
CA THR A 32 -0.35 19.27 13.38
C THR A 32 -0.21 19.33 14.90
N ASP A 33 -1.22 19.82 15.61
CA ASP A 33 -1.19 19.92 17.09
C ASP A 33 -1.65 18.64 17.80
N ILE A 34 -2.04 17.60 17.04
CA ILE A 34 -2.44 16.32 17.62
C ILE A 34 -1.19 15.57 18.07
N THR A 35 -1.23 15.03 19.28
CA THR A 35 -0.12 14.25 19.84
C THR A 35 -0.40 12.77 19.82
N GLN A 36 0.64 11.93 19.80
CA GLN A 36 0.50 10.48 19.89
C GLN A 36 -0.27 10.06 21.16
N ASP A 37 -0.01 10.69 22.30
CA ASP A 37 -0.74 10.44 23.55
C ASP A 37 -2.24 10.71 23.42
N TYR A 38 -2.63 11.72 22.63
CA TYR A 38 -4.03 12.00 22.34
C TYR A 38 -4.65 10.89 21.49
N VAL A 39 -3.97 10.42 20.44
CA VAL A 39 -4.45 9.34 19.58
C VAL A 39 -4.69 8.07 20.40
N GLU A 40 -3.72 7.67 21.21
CA GLU A 40 -3.82 6.49 22.07
C GLU A 40 -4.97 6.59 23.07
N TRP A 41 -5.07 7.73 23.76
CA TRP A 41 -6.19 7.99 24.68
C TRP A 41 -7.54 7.96 23.98
N ALA A 42 -7.64 8.59 22.81
CA ALA A 42 -8.89 8.65 22.05
C ALA A 42 -9.35 7.26 21.63
N LEU A 43 -8.46 6.43 21.11
CA LEU A 43 -8.77 5.06 20.70
C LEU A 43 -9.25 4.19 21.88
N GLN A 44 -8.65 4.38 23.05
CA GLN A 44 -9.04 3.66 24.27
C GLN A 44 -10.35 4.17 24.92
N SER A 45 -10.83 5.34 24.51
CA SER A 45 -12.00 6.01 25.10
C SER A 45 -13.36 5.55 24.57
N GLY A 46 -13.38 4.65 23.57
CA GLY A 46 -14.58 4.04 23.02
C GLY A 46 -14.95 4.48 21.60
N ASP A 47 -15.99 3.88 21.06
CA ASP A 47 -16.34 3.94 19.62
C ASP A 47 -16.54 5.34 19.04
N MET A 48 -17.09 6.27 19.80
CA MET A 48 -17.25 7.67 19.38
C MET A 48 -15.90 8.34 19.08
N LYS A 49 -14.91 8.07 19.91
CA LYS A 49 -13.55 8.59 19.73
C LYS A 49 -12.78 7.84 18.66
N VAL A 50 -13.00 6.53 18.51
CA VAL A 50 -12.47 5.75 17.38
C VAL A 50 -12.95 6.34 16.05
N LYS A 51 -14.24 6.73 15.97
CA LYS A 51 -14.76 7.41 14.77
C LYS A 51 -14.04 8.73 14.52
N GLU A 52 -13.83 9.54 15.57
CA GLU A 52 -13.11 10.81 15.47
C GLU A 52 -11.66 10.62 14.95
N VAL A 53 -10.94 9.63 15.50
CA VAL A 53 -9.59 9.28 15.02
C VAL A 53 -9.60 8.89 13.56
N ARG A 54 -10.56 8.09 13.11
CA ARG A 54 -10.72 7.73 11.69
C ARG A 54 -11.06 8.93 10.81
N GLN A 55 -11.85 9.88 11.30
CA GLN A 55 -12.16 11.13 10.58
C GLN A 55 -10.91 12.01 10.43
N LEU A 56 -10.08 12.10 11.47
CA LEU A 56 -8.81 12.81 11.40
C LEU A 56 -7.81 12.11 10.47
N GLY A 57 -7.78 10.77 10.46
CA GLY A 57 -6.99 9.99 9.50
C GLY A 57 -7.46 10.22 8.07
N LEU A 58 -8.77 10.24 7.82
CA LEU A 58 -9.32 10.60 6.52
C LEU A 58 -8.94 12.05 6.12
N LEU A 59 -8.85 12.95 7.07
CA LEU A 59 -8.40 14.32 6.81
C LEU A 59 -6.93 14.32 6.33
N VAL A 60 -6.03 13.60 7.02
CA VAL A 60 -4.63 13.45 6.57
C VAL A 60 -4.57 12.82 5.18
N PHE A 61 -5.34 11.75 4.94
CA PHE A 61 -5.41 11.04 3.66
C PHE A 61 -5.87 11.94 2.49
N SER A 62 -6.76 12.89 2.75
CA SER A 62 -7.36 13.76 1.75
C SER A 62 -6.76 15.18 1.70
N THR A 63 -5.82 15.49 2.56
CA THR A 63 -5.15 16.80 2.57
C THR A 63 -4.30 16.95 1.32
N PRO A 64 -4.54 17.98 0.49
CA PRO A 64 -3.63 18.33 -0.59
C PRO A 64 -2.44 19.10 -0.01
N PHE A 65 -1.38 18.40 0.31
CA PHE A 65 -0.15 18.97 0.85
C PHE A 65 0.44 20.02 -0.09
N ASN A 66 1.02 21.05 0.46
CA ASN A 66 1.65 22.16 -0.28
C ASN A 66 3.07 22.43 0.24
N LYS A 67 3.78 23.37 -0.36
CA LYS A 67 5.16 23.72 0.03
C LYS A 67 5.33 24.15 1.50
N TYR A 68 4.30 24.60 2.17
CA TYR A 68 4.34 24.97 3.59
C TYR A 68 4.08 23.77 4.51
N ASP A 69 3.64 22.66 3.91
CA ASP A 69 3.56 21.34 4.55
C ASP A 69 4.86 20.53 4.37
N GLY A 70 5.82 21.03 3.59
CA GLY A 70 7.01 20.28 3.19
C GLY A 70 6.83 19.50 1.87
N HIS A 71 5.78 19.78 1.11
CA HIS A 71 5.52 19.06 -0.13
C HIS A 71 6.52 19.42 -1.22
N GLY A 72 7.22 18.43 -1.73
CA GLY A 72 8.27 18.56 -2.74
C GLY A 72 9.62 18.14 -2.17
N ASP A 73 10.62 18.08 -3.02
CA ASP A 73 11.99 17.88 -2.58
C ASP A 73 12.62 19.27 -2.38
N GLY A 74 13.20 19.51 -1.23
CA GLY A 74 13.84 20.76 -0.91
C GLY A 74 15.16 20.98 -1.66
N PRO A 75 15.77 22.16 -1.51
CA PRO A 75 16.99 22.52 -2.24
C PRO A 75 18.22 21.69 -1.85
N PHE A 76 18.24 21.05 -0.68
CA PHE A 76 19.41 20.30 -0.22
C PHE A 76 19.35 18.81 -0.56
N ASP A 77 18.20 18.29 -0.86
CA ASP A 77 18.05 16.93 -1.32
C ASP A 77 18.83 16.65 -2.63
N GLN A 78 19.28 17.69 -3.24
CA GLN A 78 20.08 17.68 -4.44
C GLN A 78 21.54 17.26 -4.25
N ASP A 79 22.09 17.48 -3.06
CA ASP A 79 23.52 17.28 -2.80
C ASP A 79 23.82 15.93 -2.10
N GLU A 80 22.82 15.25 -1.56
CA GLU A 80 22.97 13.97 -0.85
C GLU A 80 22.77 12.74 -1.73
N TRP A 81 22.77 12.91 -2.99
CA TRP A 81 22.68 11.90 -4.03
C TRP A 81 23.52 10.64 -3.80
N ASP A 82 24.72 10.79 -3.21
CA ASP A 82 25.68 9.70 -3.02
C ASP A 82 25.46 8.90 -1.72
N ILE A 83 24.59 9.32 -0.81
CA ILE A 83 24.60 8.82 0.55
C ILE A 83 23.75 7.59 0.75
N ASP A 84 22.58 7.53 0.17
CA ASP A 84 21.76 6.31 0.19
C ASP A 84 20.93 6.13 -1.09
N PRO A 85 21.34 5.22 -1.97
CA PRO A 85 20.58 4.93 -3.17
C PRO A 85 19.19 4.34 -2.91
N THR A 86 18.89 3.96 -1.69
CA THR A 86 17.59 3.41 -1.29
C THR A 86 16.75 4.42 -0.52
N ALA A 87 17.31 5.57 -0.13
CA ALA A 87 16.55 6.62 0.51
C ALA A 87 15.51 7.18 -0.48
N PHE A 88 14.27 7.13 -0.07
CA PHE A 88 13.19 7.82 -0.74
C PHE A 88 13.33 9.31 -0.42
N GLY A 89 12.85 10.17 -1.29
CA GLY A 89 12.87 11.61 -1.04
C GLY A 89 13.92 12.39 -1.83
N HIS A 90 15.02 11.77 -2.22
CA HIS A 90 16.10 12.41 -2.99
C HIS A 90 15.72 12.58 -4.47
N ARG A 91 14.63 13.28 -4.73
CA ARG A 91 14.19 13.57 -6.08
C ARG A 91 14.29 15.04 -6.39
N PRO A 92 15.00 15.42 -7.44
CA PRO A 92 15.12 16.82 -7.78
C PRO A 92 13.75 17.40 -8.15
N THR A 93 13.47 18.59 -7.63
CA THR A 93 12.38 19.42 -8.10
C THR A 93 12.82 20.20 -9.32
N LEU A 94 11.91 20.54 -10.21
CA LEU A 94 12.21 21.48 -11.27
C LEU A 94 12.55 22.84 -10.66
N GLN A 95 13.82 23.23 -10.75
CA GLN A 95 14.36 24.52 -10.34
C GLN A 95 14.41 24.81 -8.83
N GLY A 96 14.32 23.82 -7.97
CA GLY A 96 14.52 24.01 -6.53
C GLY A 96 13.57 25.02 -5.88
N ASN A 97 12.34 25.14 -6.38
CA ASN A 97 11.37 26.11 -5.87
C ASN A 97 10.19 25.46 -5.13
N GLY A 98 10.34 24.19 -4.75
CA GLY A 98 9.29 23.44 -4.07
C GLY A 98 8.05 23.20 -4.94
N GLN A 99 8.19 23.21 -6.25
CA GLN A 99 7.06 22.88 -7.13
C GLN A 99 6.82 21.38 -7.18
N ILE A 100 5.57 21.04 -7.38
CA ILE A 100 5.03 19.69 -7.36
C ILE A 100 5.58 18.81 -8.47
N LEU A 101 6.00 19.39 -9.57
CA LEU A 101 6.47 18.68 -10.74
C LEU A 101 7.91 18.21 -10.52
N ARG A 102 8.08 16.91 -10.33
CA ARG A 102 9.39 16.28 -10.23
C ARG A 102 9.87 15.83 -11.60
N VAL A 103 11.20 15.81 -11.78
CA VAL A 103 11.82 15.33 -13.01
C VAL A 103 11.47 13.87 -13.28
N ASN A 104 11.25 13.08 -12.24
CA ASN A 104 10.94 11.65 -12.32
C ASN A 104 9.46 11.31 -12.34
N GLY A 105 8.60 12.28 -12.31
CA GLY A 105 7.18 12.05 -12.37
C GLY A 105 6.36 13.21 -11.83
N LEU A 106 5.10 13.12 -12.14
CA LEU A 106 4.07 13.94 -11.53
C LEU A 106 3.60 13.17 -10.29
N ASP A 107 3.84 13.77 -9.15
CA ASP A 107 3.37 13.20 -7.90
C ASP A 107 2.06 13.85 -7.48
N ALA A 108 1.31 13.11 -6.70
CA ALA A 108 0.07 13.58 -6.13
C ALA A 108 0.34 14.59 -5.00
N GLN A 109 -0.66 15.37 -4.66
CA GLN A 109 -0.65 16.21 -3.47
C GLN A 109 -1.33 15.55 -2.28
N SER A 110 -2.14 14.50 -2.54
CA SER A 110 -2.87 13.77 -1.51
C SER A 110 -3.08 12.31 -1.90
N CYS A 111 -3.29 11.43 -0.92
CA CYS A 111 -3.50 10.01 -1.17
C CYS A 111 -4.77 9.75 -2.01
N ASN A 112 -5.81 10.58 -1.83
CA ASN A 112 -7.07 10.42 -2.55
C ASN A 112 -7.01 10.80 -4.04
N GLU A 113 -5.91 11.32 -4.53
CA GLU A 113 -5.69 11.52 -5.97
C GLU A 113 -5.46 10.20 -6.70
N CYS A 114 -4.90 9.22 -6.01
CA CYS A 114 -4.60 7.89 -6.56
C CYS A 114 -5.45 6.79 -5.95
N HIS A 115 -5.80 6.89 -4.67
CA HIS A 115 -6.52 5.87 -3.92
C HIS A 115 -7.94 6.32 -3.59
N GLY A 116 -8.93 5.66 -4.19
CA GLY A 116 -10.33 5.90 -3.84
C GLY A 116 -10.67 5.37 -2.45
N PHE A 117 -11.45 6.11 -1.70
CA PHE A 117 -11.94 5.73 -0.37
C PHE A 117 -13.47 5.80 -0.24
N VAL A 118 -14.16 6.35 -1.23
CA VAL A 118 -15.62 6.35 -1.36
C VAL A 118 -16.02 5.93 -2.77
N LYS A 119 -16.89 4.93 -2.87
CA LYS A 119 -17.38 4.46 -4.15
C LYS A 119 -18.36 5.46 -4.75
N HIS A 120 -18.20 5.75 -6.03
CA HIS A 120 -19.07 6.65 -6.82
C HIS A 120 -19.21 8.07 -6.29
N SER A 121 -18.52 8.42 -5.23
CA SER A 121 -18.41 9.80 -4.77
C SER A 121 -17.15 10.37 -5.34
N THR A 122 -17.29 11.17 -6.34
CA THR A 122 -16.20 12.05 -6.76
C THR A 122 -16.07 13.13 -5.70
N LEU A 123 -15.10 13.00 -4.82
CA LEU A 123 -14.53 14.21 -4.28
C LEU A 123 -14.06 15.02 -5.50
N PRO A 124 -14.32 16.33 -5.55
CA PRO A 124 -13.78 17.11 -6.65
C PRO A 124 -12.29 16.86 -6.71
N PRO A 125 -11.73 16.59 -7.88
CA PRO A 125 -10.30 16.40 -8.02
C PRO A 125 -9.62 17.61 -7.42
N THR A 126 -8.94 17.42 -6.32
CA THR A 126 -7.95 18.37 -5.89
C THR A 126 -6.88 18.27 -6.95
N LEU A 127 -6.81 19.20 -7.83
CA LEU A 127 -5.77 19.53 -8.82
C LEU A 127 -4.69 18.48 -9.14
N GLY A 128 -4.90 17.21 -8.89
CA GLY A 128 -3.98 16.12 -9.22
C GLY A 128 -4.00 15.83 -10.72
N ILE A 129 -2.84 15.74 -11.32
CA ILE A 129 -2.69 15.47 -12.76
C ILE A 129 -2.95 13.98 -13.04
N ALA A 130 -2.70 13.12 -12.08
CA ALA A 130 -2.87 11.69 -12.20
C ALA A 130 -4.26 11.22 -11.78
N GLY A 131 -4.99 12.04 -11.01
CA GLY A 131 -6.24 11.64 -10.42
C GLY A 131 -7.45 12.02 -11.25
N VAL A 132 -8.24 11.06 -11.61
CA VAL A 132 -9.65 11.28 -11.94
C VAL A 132 -10.39 11.18 -10.62
N GLY A 133 -10.15 12.12 -9.72
CA GLY A 133 -10.53 12.13 -8.31
C GLY A 133 -11.67 11.23 -7.90
N GLY A 134 -11.51 10.53 -6.80
CA GLY A 134 -12.53 9.66 -6.23
C GLY A 134 -12.70 8.30 -6.92
N MET A 135 -11.89 7.96 -7.89
CA MET A 135 -11.86 6.62 -8.47
C MET A 135 -11.31 5.64 -7.43
N VAL A 136 -11.80 4.41 -7.46
CA VAL A 136 -11.34 3.36 -6.56
C VAL A 136 -9.88 3.00 -6.81
N GLN A 137 -9.43 3.21 -8.03
CA GLN A 137 -8.08 2.95 -8.49
C GLN A 137 -7.75 3.81 -9.70
N ASN A 138 -6.55 4.36 -9.74
CA ASN A 138 -6.06 5.18 -10.84
C ASN A 138 -4.75 4.65 -11.38
N ALA A 139 -4.57 4.70 -12.68
CA ALA A 139 -3.27 4.50 -13.30
C ALA A 139 -2.51 5.82 -13.34
N ILE A 140 -1.27 5.81 -12.90
CA ILE A 140 -0.40 6.97 -12.86
C ILE A 140 0.69 6.80 -13.92
N ILE A 141 0.97 7.85 -14.67
CA ILE A 141 2.14 7.91 -15.53
C ILE A 141 3.28 8.48 -14.70
N MET A 142 4.31 7.69 -14.51
CA MET A 142 5.55 8.14 -13.86
C MET A 142 6.61 8.34 -14.93
N PRO A 143 6.87 9.58 -15.38
CA PRO A 143 7.89 9.85 -16.37
C PRO A 143 9.27 9.51 -15.84
N ARG A 144 10.11 9.05 -16.72
CA ARG A 144 11.49 8.70 -16.43
C ARG A 144 12.41 9.20 -17.52
N LEU A 145 13.54 9.77 -17.13
CA LEU A 145 14.58 10.17 -18.07
C LEU A 145 15.24 8.93 -18.68
N ILE A 146 15.26 8.83 -20.01
CA ILE A 146 15.74 7.64 -20.71
C ILE A 146 17.16 7.73 -21.21
N ASP A 147 17.71 8.91 -21.39
CA ASP A 147 18.99 9.07 -22.08
C ASP A 147 20.15 9.31 -21.11
N VAL A 148 20.29 8.46 -20.13
CA VAL A 148 21.54 8.38 -19.41
C VAL A 148 21.99 6.94 -19.50
N ALA A 149 23.03 6.71 -20.30
CA ALA A 149 23.58 5.40 -20.50
C ALA A 149 23.76 4.67 -19.15
N ASP A 150 23.24 3.49 -19.07
CA ASP A 150 23.30 2.59 -17.91
C ASP A 150 22.46 2.97 -16.69
N SER A 151 21.70 4.06 -16.72
CA SER A 151 20.89 4.38 -15.58
C SER A 151 19.49 3.81 -15.68
N LYS A 152 19.23 2.95 -14.77
CA LYS A 152 17.94 2.39 -14.48
C LYS A 152 17.31 3.02 -13.23
N ASP A 153 17.86 4.12 -12.78
CA ASP A 153 17.53 4.79 -11.54
C ASP A 153 16.97 6.20 -11.82
N ASP A 154 15.91 6.53 -11.15
CA ASP A 154 15.30 7.85 -11.22
C ASP A 154 16.27 8.98 -10.88
N ARG A 155 17.22 8.74 -9.99
CA ARG A 155 18.24 9.71 -9.56
C ARG A 155 19.18 10.16 -10.67
N VAL A 156 19.29 9.40 -11.73
CA VAL A 156 20.11 9.82 -12.86
C VAL A 156 19.51 11.00 -13.59
N SER A 157 18.22 11.16 -13.51
CA SER A 157 17.55 12.38 -13.99
C SER A 157 18.13 13.62 -13.30
N TYR A 158 18.44 13.51 -12.02
CA TYR A 158 19.06 14.59 -11.26
C TYR A 158 20.47 14.89 -11.73
N GLN A 159 21.34 13.88 -11.88
CA GLN A 159 22.68 14.08 -12.41
C GLN A 159 22.66 14.70 -13.80
N ALA A 160 21.78 14.21 -14.66
CA ALA A 160 21.59 14.76 -15.99
C ALA A 160 21.18 16.24 -15.94
N TYR A 161 20.33 16.58 -14.98
CA TYR A 161 19.82 17.95 -14.81
C TYR A 161 20.89 18.91 -14.24
N HIS A 162 21.77 18.43 -13.35
CA HIS A 162 22.78 19.26 -12.68
C HIS A 162 24.18 19.21 -13.30
N VAL A 163 24.42 18.35 -14.27
CA VAL A 163 25.69 18.32 -15.01
C VAL A 163 25.61 19.24 -16.21
N PRO A 164 26.34 20.38 -16.21
CA PRO A 164 26.18 21.43 -17.21
C PRO A 164 26.46 21.00 -18.65
N ASP A 165 27.17 19.91 -18.85
CA ASP A 165 27.66 19.44 -20.15
C ASP A 165 26.90 18.22 -20.70
N LEU A 166 25.79 17.81 -20.05
CA LEU A 166 24.97 16.73 -20.62
C LEU A 166 24.14 17.24 -21.80
N PRO A 167 24.13 16.52 -22.92
CA PRO A 167 23.41 16.90 -24.13
C PRO A 167 21.94 17.22 -23.91
N LEU A 168 21.31 16.55 -22.97
CA LEU A 168 19.91 16.78 -22.57
C LEU A 168 19.62 18.17 -22.05
N VAL A 169 20.60 18.80 -21.41
CA VAL A 169 20.47 20.16 -20.85
C VAL A 169 20.96 21.20 -21.85
N ALA A 170 21.93 20.83 -22.68
CA ALA A 170 22.57 21.73 -23.63
C ALA A 170 21.64 22.09 -24.82
N ASP A 171 20.80 21.18 -25.26
CA ASP A 171 19.86 21.42 -26.36
C ASP A 171 18.45 21.84 -25.87
N GLY A 172 18.21 21.84 -24.56
CA GLY A 172 16.92 22.17 -23.97
C GLY A 172 15.84 21.11 -24.14
N VAL A 173 16.21 19.91 -24.56
CA VAL A 173 15.31 18.76 -24.73
C VAL A 173 15.68 17.68 -23.73
N ALA A 174 14.71 17.23 -22.98
CA ALA A 174 14.85 16.07 -22.10
C ALA A 174 13.96 14.93 -22.60
N ASP A 175 14.59 13.81 -22.89
CA ASP A 175 13.89 12.60 -23.29
C ASP A 175 13.45 11.80 -22.06
N TYR A 176 12.16 11.52 -21.96
CA TYR A 176 11.58 10.76 -20.87
C TYR A 176 10.92 9.49 -21.35
N ASN A 177 11.05 8.44 -20.57
CA ASN A 177 10.23 7.26 -20.66
C ASN A 177 9.14 7.34 -19.58
N GLY A 178 7.92 6.97 -19.94
CA GLY A 178 6.83 6.86 -19.00
C GLY A 178 6.66 5.43 -18.53
N ARG A 179 6.41 5.23 -17.26
CA ARG A 179 5.83 3.98 -16.75
C ARG A 179 4.47 4.26 -16.15
N PHE A 180 3.56 3.31 -16.32
CA PHE A 180 2.30 3.33 -15.62
C PHE A 180 2.45 2.65 -14.26
N ALA A 181 1.86 3.22 -13.24
CA ALA A 181 1.64 2.58 -11.96
C ALA A 181 0.13 2.52 -11.71
N ASN A 182 -0.35 1.34 -11.37
CA ASN A 182 -1.76 1.11 -11.08
C ASN A 182 -1.95 1.02 -9.56
N PRO A 183 -2.37 2.09 -8.87
CA PRO A 183 -2.47 2.10 -7.42
C PRO A 183 -3.51 1.10 -6.94
N PRO A 184 -3.19 0.25 -5.94
CA PRO A 184 -4.16 -0.66 -5.38
C PRO A 184 -5.19 0.09 -4.52
N PHE A 185 -6.41 -0.42 -4.46
CA PHE A 185 -7.39 0.08 -3.51
C PHE A 185 -7.07 -0.37 -2.07
N LEU A 186 -7.54 0.40 -1.08
CA LEU A 186 -7.20 0.21 0.32
C LEU A 186 -8.24 -0.61 1.11
N TYR A 187 -9.38 -0.95 0.49
CA TYR A 187 -10.47 -1.65 1.16
C TYR A 187 -10.06 -3.02 1.70
N GLY A 188 -10.38 -3.27 2.97
CA GLY A 188 -10.08 -4.51 3.64
C GLY A 188 -8.63 -4.67 4.12
N GLY A 189 -7.82 -3.61 4.02
CA GLY A 189 -6.39 -3.62 4.37
C GLY A 189 -6.09 -4.16 5.76
N GLY A 190 -6.92 -3.83 6.77
CA GLY A 190 -6.72 -4.33 8.13
C GLY A 190 -6.79 -5.86 8.26
N GLY A 191 -7.63 -6.55 7.47
CA GLY A 191 -7.65 -8.01 7.45
C GLY A 191 -6.39 -8.61 6.82
N VAL A 192 -5.88 -7.97 5.78
CA VAL A 192 -4.64 -8.35 5.11
C VAL A 192 -3.44 -8.12 6.02
N GLU A 193 -3.39 -6.98 6.71
CA GLU A 193 -2.33 -6.65 7.66
C GLU A 193 -2.30 -7.62 8.83
N LEU A 194 -3.46 -7.98 9.40
CA LEU A 194 -3.51 -8.97 10.47
C LEU A 194 -2.96 -10.33 10.01
N LEU A 195 -3.34 -10.81 8.84
CA LEU A 195 -2.77 -12.05 8.28
C LEU A 195 -1.26 -11.96 8.12
N GLY A 196 -0.74 -10.88 7.53
CA GLY A 196 0.71 -10.68 7.38
C GLY A 196 1.45 -10.67 8.71
N LYS A 197 0.88 -10.02 9.73
CA LYS A 197 1.42 -9.99 11.10
C LYS A 197 1.41 -11.36 11.77
N GLU A 198 0.30 -12.10 11.68
CA GLU A 198 0.18 -13.47 12.26
C GLU A 198 1.13 -14.45 11.54
N MET A 199 1.17 -14.43 10.21
CA MET A 199 2.09 -15.25 9.43
C MET A 199 3.56 -14.94 9.77
N THR A 200 3.90 -13.65 9.90
CA THR A 200 5.26 -13.25 10.31
C THR A 200 5.61 -13.81 11.68
N ALA A 201 4.72 -13.70 12.66
CA ALA A 201 4.96 -14.23 14.00
C ALA A 201 5.17 -15.75 13.99
N ASP A 202 4.37 -16.50 13.22
CA ASP A 202 4.53 -17.95 13.05
C ASP A 202 5.88 -18.28 12.41
N LEU A 203 6.26 -17.60 11.35
CA LEU A 203 7.53 -17.83 10.64
C LEU A 203 8.74 -17.51 11.54
N GLN A 204 8.68 -16.46 12.35
CA GLN A 204 9.71 -16.15 13.35
C GLN A 204 9.79 -17.24 14.44
N ALA A 205 8.65 -17.78 14.87
CA ALA A 205 8.61 -18.89 15.83
C ALA A 205 9.20 -20.17 15.22
N LEU A 206 8.90 -20.49 13.96
CA LEU A 206 9.48 -21.63 13.22
C LEU A 206 11.00 -21.47 13.04
N LYS A 207 11.48 -20.25 12.78
CA LYS A 207 12.90 -19.92 12.74
C LYS A 207 13.58 -20.20 14.09
N ALA A 208 13.00 -19.69 15.17
CA ALA A 208 13.53 -19.96 16.52
C ALA A 208 13.51 -21.47 16.88
N GLN A 209 12.50 -22.20 16.42
CA GLN A 209 12.47 -23.67 16.55
C GLN A 209 13.62 -24.33 15.77
N ALA A 210 13.90 -23.88 14.54
CA ALA A 210 14.99 -24.39 13.71
C ALA A 210 16.37 -24.17 14.36
N GLU A 211 16.59 -23.00 14.95
CA GLU A 211 17.83 -22.64 15.66
C GLU A 211 18.13 -23.56 16.85
N THR A 212 17.10 -24.12 17.47
CA THR A 212 17.25 -25.03 18.60
C THR A 212 17.18 -26.51 18.21
N ALA A 213 16.85 -26.82 16.96
CA ALA A 213 16.69 -28.17 16.47
C ALA A 213 18.04 -28.88 16.27
N PRO A 214 18.09 -30.24 16.34
CA PRO A 214 19.29 -31.01 16.04
C PRO A 214 19.69 -30.85 14.57
N ALA A 215 20.99 -31.07 14.29
CA ALA A 215 21.51 -31.10 12.94
C ALA A 215 20.77 -32.12 12.06
N GLY A 216 20.40 -31.66 10.83
CA GLY A 216 19.64 -32.44 9.87
C GLY A 216 18.11 -32.32 10.01
N ALA A 217 17.59 -31.60 10.99
CA ALA A 217 16.17 -31.32 11.07
C ALA A 217 15.74 -30.36 9.94
N VAL A 218 14.59 -30.66 9.31
CA VAL A 218 13.96 -29.85 8.31
C VAL A 218 12.63 -29.35 8.88
N ILE A 219 12.42 -28.03 8.88
CA ILE A 219 11.24 -27.39 9.42
C ILE A 219 10.51 -26.69 8.29
N SER A 220 9.29 -27.13 8.00
CA SER A 220 8.43 -26.51 6.99
C SER A 220 7.95 -25.14 7.46
N LEU A 221 7.93 -24.16 6.55
CA LEU A 221 7.46 -22.80 6.79
C LEU A 221 5.97 -22.67 6.43
N ASP A 222 5.13 -23.49 7.07
CA ASP A 222 3.69 -23.49 6.86
C ASP A 222 2.99 -22.59 7.88
N THR A 223 2.17 -21.65 7.41
CA THR A 223 1.32 -20.83 8.25
C THR A 223 0.04 -20.44 7.50
N HIS A 224 -1.12 -20.42 8.18
CA HIS A 224 -2.44 -20.12 7.60
C HIS A 224 -2.79 -20.90 6.31
N GLY A 225 -2.19 -22.09 6.13
CA GLY A 225 -2.40 -22.91 4.93
C GLY A 225 -1.54 -22.49 3.72
N VAL A 226 -0.62 -21.55 3.89
CA VAL A 226 0.37 -21.13 2.89
C VAL A 226 1.73 -21.67 3.30
N ASN A 227 2.47 -22.25 2.34
CA ASN A 227 3.85 -22.69 2.53
C ASN A 227 4.82 -21.66 1.97
N PHE A 228 5.78 -21.25 2.78
CA PHE A 228 6.84 -20.30 2.43
C PHE A 228 8.21 -20.94 2.29
N GLY A 229 8.27 -22.26 2.06
CA GLY A 229 9.49 -23.03 1.94
C GLY A 229 9.84 -23.82 3.20
N TYR A 230 11.12 -23.91 3.54
CA TYR A 230 11.59 -24.67 4.71
C TYR A 230 12.92 -24.16 5.25
N ILE A 231 13.26 -24.57 6.47
CA ILE A 231 14.55 -24.32 7.11
C ILE A 231 15.25 -25.64 7.41
N VAL A 232 16.55 -25.72 7.13
CA VAL A 232 17.42 -26.81 7.52
C VAL A 232 18.25 -26.39 8.73
N SER A 233 18.21 -27.16 9.81
CA SER A 233 19.07 -26.97 10.98
C SER A 233 20.37 -27.75 10.83
N TYR A 234 21.50 -27.11 11.11
CA TYR A 234 22.81 -27.75 11.22
C TYR A 234 23.24 -27.98 12.68
N GLY A 235 22.35 -27.60 13.61
CA GLY A 235 22.61 -27.69 15.06
C GLY A 235 23.43 -26.52 15.59
N GLY A 236 23.38 -26.29 16.90
CA GLY A 236 24.14 -25.24 17.56
C GLY A 236 23.76 -23.81 17.15
N GLY A 237 22.51 -23.61 16.69
CA GLY A 237 21.99 -22.31 16.23
C GLY A 237 22.24 -22.01 14.75
N SER A 238 22.96 -22.88 14.02
CA SER A 238 23.21 -22.71 12.60
C SER A 238 22.02 -23.22 11.77
N ILE A 239 21.48 -22.40 10.91
CA ILE A 239 20.33 -22.70 10.05
C ILE A 239 20.58 -22.22 8.61
N GLU A 240 19.90 -22.85 7.65
CA GLU A 240 19.80 -22.39 6.26
C GLU A 240 18.32 -22.25 5.90
N VAL A 241 17.94 -21.07 5.40
CA VAL A 241 16.57 -20.75 5.03
C VAL A 241 16.39 -20.92 3.53
N HIS A 242 15.42 -21.73 3.14
CA HIS A 242 14.98 -21.92 1.75
C HIS A 242 13.58 -21.29 1.64
N ASN A 243 13.56 -19.97 1.48
CA ASN A 243 12.32 -19.19 1.42
C ASN A 243 11.73 -19.17 0.02
N GLU A 244 10.40 -19.17 -0.05
CA GLU A 244 9.62 -19.07 -1.28
C GLU A 244 8.63 -17.89 -1.20
N GLY A 245 8.72 -16.95 -2.12
CA GLY A 245 7.79 -15.84 -2.25
C GLY A 245 7.87 -14.75 -1.18
N ILE A 246 8.85 -14.82 -0.28
CA ILE A 246 9.17 -13.80 0.73
C ILE A 246 10.69 -13.60 0.82
N ASN A 247 11.15 -12.67 1.64
CA ASN A 247 12.58 -12.47 1.91
C ASN A 247 13.12 -13.45 2.96
N GLU A 248 14.44 -13.59 3.06
CA GLU A 248 15.13 -14.46 4.03
C GLU A 248 14.91 -14.05 5.49
N ASP A 249 14.48 -12.82 5.73
CA ASP A 249 14.12 -12.34 7.07
C ASP A 249 12.83 -12.96 7.61
N LEU A 250 12.10 -13.69 6.76
CA LEU A 250 10.83 -14.35 7.08
C LEU A 250 9.75 -13.39 7.59
N VAL A 251 9.73 -12.18 7.02
CA VAL A 251 8.69 -11.18 7.24
C VAL A 251 7.75 -11.20 6.05
N VAL A 252 6.46 -11.43 6.29
CA VAL A 252 5.42 -11.34 5.27
C VAL A 252 5.10 -9.88 5.00
N ARG A 253 5.23 -9.47 3.74
CA ARG A 253 5.02 -8.09 3.27
C ARG A 253 3.86 -8.04 2.30
N PRO A 254 2.62 -7.85 2.80
CA PRO A 254 1.43 -7.95 1.96
C PRO A 254 1.11 -6.69 1.14
N PHE A 255 1.87 -5.62 1.32
CA PHE A 255 1.63 -4.33 0.69
C PHE A 255 2.73 -3.95 -0.29
N GLY A 256 2.38 -3.07 -1.24
CA GLY A 256 3.17 -2.84 -2.42
C GLY A 256 2.98 -3.95 -3.48
N ARG A 257 3.16 -3.62 -4.76
CA ARG A 257 2.97 -4.59 -5.86
C ARG A 257 4.00 -5.71 -5.87
N LYS A 258 5.14 -5.48 -5.23
CA LYS A 258 6.23 -6.46 -5.08
C LYS A 258 6.38 -7.00 -3.66
N GLY A 259 5.46 -6.68 -2.74
CA GLY A 259 5.59 -7.07 -1.35
C GLY A 259 6.76 -6.38 -0.65
N GLU A 260 6.78 -5.07 -0.71
CA GLU A 260 7.81 -4.23 -0.12
C GLU A 260 7.53 -3.90 1.35
N ASN A 261 6.25 -3.75 1.71
CA ASN A 261 5.85 -3.20 3.00
C ASN A 261 5.11 -4.22 3.86
N PHE A 262 5.46 -4.29 5.14
CA PHE A 262 4.90 -5.26 6.09
C PHE A 262 3.61 -4.79 6.76
N SER A 263 3.33 -3.47 6.75
CA SER A 263 2.12 -2.86 7.27
C SER A 263 1.65 -1.73 6.35
N MET A 264 0.42 -1.24 6.55
CA MET A 264 -0.05 -0.04 5.85
C MET A 264 0.74 1.18 6.31
N ARG A 265 1.09 1.29 7.60
CA ARG A 265 1.95 2.36 8.11
C ARG A 265 3.33 2.39 7.45
N ASP A 266 3.93 1.23 7.23
CA ASP A 266 5.21 1.11 6.53
C ASP A 266 5.10 1.60 5.07
N PHE A 267 4.00 1.23 4.39
CA PHE A 267 3.66 1.76 3.09
C PHE A 267 3.44 3.27 3.10
N ASP A 268 2.67 3.79 4.06
CA ASP A 268 2.33 5.21 4.16
C ASP A 268 3.59 6.08 4.33
N ARG A 269 4.55 5.64 5.15
CA ARG A 269 5.85 6.34 5.31
C ARG A 269 6.58 6.46 3.99
N GLY A 270 6.68 5.34 3.25
CA GLY A 270 7.29 5.32 1.94
C GLY A 270 6.54 6.16 0.91
N ALA A 271 5.20 6.13 0.96
CA ALA A 271 4.36 6.90 0.06
C ALA A 271 4.49 8.42 0.27
N MET A 272 4.56 8.87 1.53
CA MET A 272 4.82 10.28 1.85
C MET A 272 6.10 10.78 1.21
N GLN A 273 7.21 10.02 1.34
CA GLN A 273 8.47 10.39 0.71
C GLN A 273 8.42 10.27 -0.80
N PHE A 274 7.95 9.14 -1.31
CA PHE A 274 8.03 8.81 -2.73
C PHE A 274 7.10 9.67 -3.59
N HIS A 275 5.86 9.91 -3.15
CA HIS A 275 4.85 10.62 -3.93
C HIS A 275 4.79 12.11 -3.63
N PHE A 276 5.06 12.51 -2.39
CA PHE A 276 4.88 13.90 -1.96
C PHE A 276 6.20 14.62 -1.64
N GLY A 277 7.31 13.91 -1.47
CA GLY A 277 8.58 14.47 -0.99
C GLY A 277 8.54 14.85 0.48
N ILE A 278 7.49 14.47 1.20
CA ILE A 278 7.32 14.79 2.61
C ILE A 278 8.21 13.88 3.46
N GLN A 279 8.82 14.47 4.49
CA GLN A 279 9.69 13.81 5.45
C GLN A 279 8.94 13.43 6.73
N PRO A 280 8.44 12.17 6.87
CA PRO A 280 7.78 11.74 8.09
C PRO A 280 8.73 11.81 9.29
N GLN A 281 8.26 12.38 10.40
CA GLN A 281 9.03 12.45 11.63
C GLN A 281 9.58 11.10 12.10
N GLU A 282 8.93 10.01 11.79
CA GLU A 282 9.36 8.66 12.15
C GLU A 282 10.68 8.26 11.51
N LEU A 283 10.99 8.79 10.34
CA LEU A 283 12.19 8.47 9.57
C LEU A 283 13.28 9.53 9.75
N PHE A 284 12.90 10.80 9.81
CA PHE A 284 13.84 11.93 9.83
C PHE A 284 13.97 12.64 11.19
N GLY A 285 13.12 12.29 12.16
CA GLY A 285 13.13 12.97 13.47
C GLY A 285 12.55 14.38 13.36
N LEU A 286 13.33 15.37 13.79
CA LEU A 286 12.98 16.79 13.74
C LEU A 286 13.90 17.57 12.80
N ALA A 287 14.67 16.86 12.00
CA ALA A 287 15.57 17.49 11.05
C ALA A 287 14.77 17.98 9.82
N ASP A 288 15.25 19.05 9.24
CA ASP A 288 14.87 19.55 7.92
C ASP A 288 15.99 19.08 6.97
N GLU A 289 15.90 17.82 6.53
CA GLU A 289 17.00 17.17 5.80
C GLU A 289 17.08 17.66 4.35
N ASP A 290 15.96 18.10 3.78
CA ASP A 290 15.91 18.63 2.42
C ASP A 290 16.11 20.16 2.36
N GLY A 291 16.08 20.83 3.51
CA GLY A 291 16.38 22.26 3.63
C GLY A 291 15.33 23.19 3.05
N ASP A 292 14.09 22.74 2.96
CA ASP A 292 12.97 23.55 2.46
C ASP A 292 12.44 24.58 3.48
N GLY A 293 12.89 24.45 4.75
CA GLY A 293 12.51 25.30 5.88
C GLY A 293 11.33 24.77 6.69
N VAL A 294 10.81 23.60 6.36
CA VAL A 294 9.76 22.92 7.10
C VAL A 294 10.35 21.70 7.79
N SER A 295 10.25 21.64 9.09
CA SER A 295 10.70 20.49 9.88
C SER A 295 9.48 19.77 10.47
N ARG A 296 9.58 18.48 10.66
CA ARG A 296 8.48 17.65 11.17
C ARG A 296 7.21 17.80 10.30
N GLU A 297 7.36 17.60 9.02
CA GLU A 297 6.34 17.81 8.00
C GLU A 297 5.09 16.95 8.21
N VAL A 298 5.26 15.69 8.61
CA VAL A 298 4.18 14.82 9.08
C VAL A 298 4.59 14.16 10.39
N SER A 299 3.83 14.42 11.44
CA SER A 299 4.11 13.94 12.79
C SER A 299 3.83 12.44 12.97
N ILE A 300 4.38 11.85 14.04
CA ILE A 300 4.07 10.47 14.46
C ILE A 300 2.57 10.28 14.65
N ALA A 301 1.91 11.27 15.24
CA ALA A 301 0.48 11.22 15.49
C ALA A 301 -0.34 11.20 14.18
N GLU A 302 0.02 12.02 13.20
CA GLU A 302 -0.62 12.04 11.90
C GLU A 302 -0.47 10.71 11.16
N MET A 303 0.71 10.08 11.23
CA MET A 303 0.92 8.73 10.72
C MET A 303 0.06 7.69 11.46
N SER A 304 -0.15 7.86 12.76
CA SER A 304 -1.05 6.99 13.55
C SER A 304 -2.53 7.20 13.22
N LEU A 305 -2.92 8.44 12.92
CA LEU A 305 -4.27 8.77 12.42
C LEU A 305 -4.52 8.14 11.05
N LEU A 306 -3.57 8.30 10.12
CA LEU A 306 -3.62 7.73 8.77
C LEU A 306 -3.73 6.22 8.82
N HIS A 307 -2.81 5.54 9.51
CA HIS A 307 -2.85 4.09 9.70
C HIS A 307 -4.17 3.60 10.33
N SER A 308 -4.70 4.35 11.32
CA SER A 308 -6.00 4.04 11.92
C SER A 308 -7.17 4.14 10.92
N PHE A 309 -7.10 5.05 9.97
CA PHE A 309 -8.07 5.14 8.87
C PHE A 309 -7.92 3.97 7.92
N ASP A 310 -6.70 3.67 7.48
CA ASP A 310 -6.42 2.68 6.44
C ASP A 310 -6.78 1.25 6.87
N VAL A 311 -6.41 0.83 8.08
CA VAL A 311 -6.77 -0.51 8.58
C VAL A 311 -8.28 -0.67 8.86
N ASN A 312 -9.04 0.41 8.91
CA ASN A 312 -10.48 0.40 9.14
C ASN A 312 -11.31 0.58 7.88
N ASN A 313 -10.72 0.55 6.70
CA ASN A 313 -11.48 0.52 5.46
C ASN A 313 -12.29 -0.77 5.35
N PRO A 314 -13.61 -0.69 5.02
CA PRO A 314 -14.48 -1.87 4.95
C PRO A 314 -13.98 -2.85 3.88
N ARG A 315 -14.19 -4.14 4.13
CA ARG A 315 -13.76 -5.16 3.16
C ARG A 315 -14.63 -5.17 1.90
N PRO A 316 -14.07 -5.51 0.74
CA PRO A 316 -14.82 -5.89 -0.46
C PRO A 316 -15.73 -7.10 -0.24
N TYR A 317 -16.66 -7.33 -1.14
CA TYR A 317 -17.62 -8.43 -1.03
C TYR A 317 -17.80 -9.21 -2.33
N GLU A 318 -18.15 -10.49 -2.20
CA GLU A 318 -18.64 -11.31 -3.29
C GLU A 318 -20.18 -11.17 -3.35
N LYS A 319 -20.71 -10.95 -4.52
CA LYS A 319 -22.16 -10.83 -4.74
C LYS A 319 -22.87 -12.13 -4.34
N ASN A 320 -23.87 -12.02 -3.49
CA ASN A 320 -24.61 -13.18 -3.00
C ASN A 320 -26.14 -12.92 -3.09
N PRO A 321 -26.91 -13.79 -3.79
CA PRO A 321 -26.47 -15.00 -4.47
C PRO A 321 -25.71 -14.70 -5.78
N LEU A 322 -24.79 -15.59 -6.15
CA LEU A 322 -24.18 -15.59 -7.47
C LEU A 322 -25.24 -15.94 -8.54
N SER A 323 -25.10 -15.39 -9.74
CA SER A 323 -25.81 -15.91 -10.89
C SER A 323 -25.38 -17.35 -11.21
N ALA A 324 -26.22 -18.14 -11.91
CA ALA A 324 -25.86 -19.50 -12.31
C ALA A 324 -24.53 -19.51 -13.11
N GLN A 325 -24.35 -18.53 -14.00
CA GLN A 325 -23.15 -18.39 -14.82
C GLN A 325 -21.91 -18.09 -13.93
N ALA A 326 -22.00 -17.14 -12.99
CA ALA A 326 -20.90 -16.81 -12.07
C ALA A 326 -20.57 -17.98 -11.12
N ALA A 327 -21.58 -18.72 -10.64
CA ALA A 327 -21.37 -19.89 -9.81
C ALA A 327 -20.62 -21.01 -10.57
N TYR A 328 -20.96 -21.21 -11.85
CA TYR A 328 -20.22 -22.12 -12.73
C TYR A 328 -18.80 -21.59 -12.99
N GLY A 329 -18.66 -20.30 -13.26
CA GLY A 329 -17.35 -19.66 -13.45
C GLY A 329 -16.43 -19.81 -12.25
N LYS A 330 -16.96 -19.77 -11.03
CA LYS A 330 -16.19 -20.05 -9.80
C LYS A 330 -15.65 -21.49 -9.75
N GLN A 331 -16.38 -22.46 -10.29
CA GLN A 331 -15.89 -23.84 -10.43
C GLN A 331 -14.78 -23.92 -11.48
N ILE A 332 -14.94 -23.23 -12.61
CA ILE A 332 -13.90 -23.15 -13.65
C ILE A 332 -12.63 -22.50 -13.09
N PHE A 333 -12.73 -21.42 -12.36
CA PHE A 333 -11.59 -20.73 -11.69
C PHE A 333 -10.74 -21.71 -10.85
N ASN A 334 -11.38 -22.62 -10.13
CA ASN A 334 -10.70 -23.67 -9.39
C ASN A 334 -10.07 -24.71 -10.34
N THR A 335 -10.80 -25.13 -11.36
CA THR A 335 -10.39 -26.24 -12.24
C THR A 335 -9.20 -25.87 -13.12
N VAL A 336 -9.11 -24.63 -13.60
CA VAL A 336 -8.02 -24.18 -14.45
C VAL A 336 -6.73 -23.88 -13.66
N GLY A 337 -6.80 -23.84 -12.31
CA GLY A 337 -5.62 -23.72 -11.44
C GLY A 337 -5.35 -22.33 -10.89
N CYS A 338 -6.25 -21.35 -11.05
CA CYS A 338 -6.06 -20.00 -10.51
C CYS A 338 -5.91 -19.98 -9.00
N THR A 339 -6.54 -20.93 -8.30
CA THR A 339 -6.49 -21.04 -6.83
C THR A 339 -5.15 -21.49 -6.26
N ALA A 340 -4.18 -21.84 -7.10
CA ALA A 340 -2.83 -22.15 -6.64
C ALA A 340 -2.14 -20.92 -6.00
N CYS A 341 -2.42 -19.71 -6.52
CA CYS A 341 -1.96 -18.43 -6.00
C CYS A 341 -3.14 -17.60 -5.44
N HIS A 342 -4.23 -17.53 -6.19
CA HIS A 342 -5.44 -16.82 -5.77
C HIS A 342 -6.29 -17.69 -4.83
N MET A 343 -5.75 -18.00 -3.65
CA MET A 343 -6.46 -18.74 -2.61
C MET A 343 -7.75 -18.01 -2.23
N PRO A 344 -8.93 -18.67 -2.28
CA PRO A 344 -10.22 -17.98 -2.14
C PRO A 344 -10.34 -17.18 -0.85
N GLN A 345 -9.81 -17.73 0.24
CA GLN A 345 -9.82 -17.08 1.54
C GLN A 345 -8.71 -17.64 2.43
N LEU A 346 -8.26 -16.82 3.34
CA LEU A 346 -7.46 -17.20 4.49
C LEU A 346 -8.23 -16.85 5.77
N THR A 347 -7.84 -17.43 6.90
CA THR A 347 -8.46 -17.14 8.20
C THR A 347 -7.41 -16.65 9.17
N THR A 348 -7.73 -15.65 9.96
CA THR A 348 -6.87 -15.14 11.03
C THR A 348 -7.06 -15.96 12.31
N TYR A 349 -6.13 -15.86 13.24
CA TYR A 349 -6.29 -16.43 14.59
C TYR A 349 -7.13 -15.53 15.50
N GLY A 350 -6.95 -14.22 15.35
CA GLY A 350 -7.68 -13.18 16.09
C GLY A 350 -8.70 -12.43 15.25
N THR A 351 -9.49 -11.59 15.90
CA THR A 351 -10.48 -10.73 15.24
C THR A 351 -10.06 -9.28 15.18
N LYS A 352 -8.86 -8.96 15.67
CA LYS A 352 -8.41 -7.59 15.84
C LYS A 352 -7.05 -7.36 15.21
N VAL A 353 -6.93 -6.31 14.41
CA VAL A 353 -5.66 -5.86 13.87
C VAL A 353 -4.97 -4.92 14.85
N PRO A 354 -3.72 -5.21 15.25
CA PRO A 354 -2.96 -4.34 16.13
C PRO A 354 -2.37 -3.16 15.36
N VAL A 355 -2.39 -2.00 15.99
CA VAL A 355 -1.64 -0.81 15.58
C VAL A 355 -0.58 -0.49 16.62
N ALA A 356 0.62 -0.20 16.18
CA ALA A 356 1.80 -0.07 17.03
C ALA A 356 2.64 1.16 16.64
N TYR A 357 3.43 1.64 17.58
CA TYR A 357 4.46 2.65 17.33
C TYR A 357 5.61 2.57 18.35
N PRO A 358 6.87 2.50 17.88
CA PRO A 358 7.26 2.16 16.51
C PRO A 358 6.88 0.72 16.15
N GLU A 359 6.56 0.47 14.89
CA GLU A 359 6.35 -0.90 14.41
C GLU A 359 7.69 -1.63 14.22
N ILE A 360 7.71 -2.93 14.53
CA ILE A 360 8.87 -3.79 14.34
C ILE A 360 8.49 -4.93 13.40
N ALA A 361 9.12 -4.97 12.23
CA ALA A 361 8.72 -5.87 11.15
C ALA A 361 8.71 -7.35 11.53
N ASN A 362 9.70 -7.82 12.28
CA ASN A 362 9.83 -9.21 12.73
C ASN A 362 9.26 -9.48 14.14
N ASP A 363 8.68 -8.48 14.78
CA ASP A 363 7.94 -8.60 16.05
C ASP A 363 6.65 -7.78 15.99
N PRO A 364 5.63 -8.27 15.22
CA PRO A 364 4.44 -7.49 14.93
C PRO A 364 3.56 -7.16 16.13
N TRP A 365 3.81 -7.76 17.28
CA TRP A 365 3.08 -7.51 18.52
C TRP A 365 3.80 -6.55 19.47
N ALA A 366 5.02 -6.12 19.13
CA ALA A 366 5.74 -5.12 19.90
C ALA A 366 5.05 -3.75 19.80
N ASN A 367 5.12 -2.99 20.90
CA ASN A 367 4.66 -1.60 20.99
C ASN A 367 3.20 -1.34 20.59
N VAL A 368 2.34 -2.37 20.64
CA VAL A 368 0.91 -2.23 20.32
C VAL A 368 0.24 -1.32 21.33
N TYR A 369 -0.37 -0.25 20.85
CA TYR A 369 -1.12 0.69 21.70
C TYR A 369 -2.63 0.54 21.55
N PHE A 370 -3.12 -0.05 20.45
CA PHE A 370 -4.54 -0.32 20.23
C PHE A 370 -4.76 -1.48 19.26
N GLU A 371 -5.98 -2.05 19.26
CA GLU A 371 -6.40 -3.11 18.35
C GLU A 371 -7.80 -2.81 17.78
N PHE A 372 -7.93 -2.77 16.46
CA PHE A 372 -9.20 -2.57 15.77
C PHE A 372 -9.93 -3.86 15.48
N ASN A 373 -11.21 -3.93 15.82
CA ASN A 373 -12.02 -5.12 15.58
C ASN A 373 -12.52 -5.18 14.12
N LEU A 374 -11.97 -6.10 13.35
CA LEU A 374 -12.25 -6.32 11.93
C LEU A 374 -13.71 -6.67 11.63
N ARG A 375 -14.44 -7.24 12.62
CA ARG A 375 -15.86 -7.52 12.46
C ARG A 375 -16.71 -6.24 12.29
N LYS A 376 -16.23 -5.11 12.80
CA LYS A 376 -16.90 -3.81 12.65
C LYS A 376 -16.83 -3.26 11.23
N ILE A 377 -15.87 -3.73 10.45
CA ILE A 377 -15.67 -3.35 9.04
C ILE A 377 -16.05 -4.47 8.05
N GLY A 378 -16.88 -5.41 8.51
CA GLY A 378 -17.56 -6.37 7.66
C GLY A 378 -16.90 -7.75 7.52
N PHE A 379 -15.80 -8.04 8.24
CA PHE A 379 -15.23 -9.38 8.23
C PHE A 379 -16.10 -10.36 9.03
N ALA A 380 -16.37 -11.51 8.44
CA ALA A 380 -17.13 -12.57 9.10
C ALA A 380 -16.26 -13.34 10.09
N GLN A 381 -16.87 -13.77 11.20
CA GLN A 381 -16.23 -14.70 12.12
C GLN A 381 -15.89 -16.01 11.39
N ASP A 382 -14.72 -16.56 11.64
CA ASP A 382 -14.40 -17.91 11.20
C ASP A 382 -15.33 -18.91 11.93
N PRO A 383 -16.11 -19.72 11.19
CA PRO A 383 -17.02 -20.69 11.81
C PRO A 383 -16.28 -21.80 12.57
N ASN A 384 -15.00 -22.02 12.28
CA ASN A 384 -14.17 -23.09 12.85
C ASN A 384 -13.12 -22.59 13.85
N GLY A 385 -13.02 -21.26 14.04
CA GLY A 385 -11.98 -20.66 14.86
C GLY A 385 -12.42 -19.38 15.57
N ASN A 386 -11.45 -18.72 16.18
CA ASN A 386 -11.68 -17.46 16.90
C ASN A 386 -11.43 -16.21 16.02
N GLY A 387 -10.85 -16.39 14.84
CA GLY A 387 -10.47 -15.33 13.95
C GLY A 387 -11.57 -14.87 13.01
N VAL A 388 -11.18 -14.20 11.95
CA VAL A 388 -12.07 -13.79 10.86
C VAL A 388 -11.67 -14.40 9.53
N VAL A 389 -12.64 -14.56 8.64
CA VAL A 389 -12.43 -14.97 7.25
C VAL A 389 -12.03 -13.76 6.42
N VAL A 390 -10.91 -13.85 5.72
CA VAL A 390 -10.40 -12.85 4.78
C VAL A 390 -10.48 -13.39 3.35
N PRO A 391 -11.58 -13.11 2.62
CA PRO A 391 -11.85 -13.71 1.31
C PRO A 391 -11.21 -12.89 0.17
N MET A 392 -9.89 -12.74 0.22
CA MET A 392 -9.16 -11.80 -0.65
C MET A 392 -8.72 -12.41 -1.99
N TYR A 393 -8.81 -13.73 -2.16
CA TYR A 393 -8.29 -14.44 -3.33
C TYR A 393 -6.80 -14.16 -3.58
N ALA A 394 -5.97 -14.39 -2.56
CA ALA A 394 -4.51 -14.27 -2.61
C ALA A 394 -3.86 -15.09 -1.50
N ASP A 395 -2.58 -15.44 -1.69
CA ASP A 395 -1.74 -16.19 -0.76
C ASP A 395 -0.70 -15.34 -0.03
N LEU A 396 -0.57 -14.07 -0.39
CA LEU A 396 0.42 -13.11 0.13
C LEU A 396 1.89 -13.46 -0.20
N LYS A 397 2.12 -14.36 -1.18
CA LYS A 397 3.44 -14.67 -1.72
C LYS A 397 3.74 -13.84 -2.97
N ARG A 398 5.02 -13.72 -3.27
CA ARG A 398 5.51 -13.25 -4.56
C ARG A 398 5.71 -14.42 -5.50
N HIS A 399 5.32 -14.22 -6.76
CA HIS A 399 5.48 -15.19 -7.84
C HIS A 399 6.16 -14.56 -9.05
N TYR A 400 6.96 -15.35 -9.75
CA TYR A 400 7.51 -14.93 -11.04
C TYR A 400 6.44 -15.01 -12.12
N MET A 401 6.09 -13.86 -12.69
CA MET A 401 5.01 -13.73 -13.67
C MET A 401 5.49 -13.76 -15.12
N GLY A 402 6.76 -14.07 -15.35
CA GLY A 402 7.34 -14.19 -16.69
C GLY A 402 7.76 -12.86 -17.33
N PRO A 403 8.50 -12.93 -18.45
CA PRO A 403 9.11 -11.76 -19.06
C PRO A 403 8.10 -10.77 -19.65
N GLY A 404 6.85 -11.22 -19.92
CA GLY A 404 5.80 -10.34 -20.45
C GLY A 404 5.26 -9.31 -19.45
N LEU A 405 5.47 -9.55 -18.16
CA LEU A 405 5.05 -8.66 -17.08
C LEU A 405 6.24 -8.01 -16.33
N GLU A 406 7.47 -8.26 -16.75
CA GLU A 406 8.64 -7.62 -16.17
C GLU A 406 8.59 -6.10 -16.30
N GLU A 407 9.03 -5.42 -15.26
CA GLU A 407 9.24 -3.98 -15.26
C GLU A 407 10.51 -3.64 -16.06
N THR A 408 10.55 -2.44 -16.61
CA THR A 408 11.62 -2.03 -17.52
C THR A 408 12.88 -1.52 -16.83
N PHE A 409 12.87 -1.45 -15.49
CA PHE A 409 14.04 -0.98 -14.75
C PHE A 409 14.28 -1.79 -13.47
N GLU A 410 15.54 -1.94 -13.14
CA GLU A 410 16.03 -2.55 -11.89
C GLU A 410 16.61 -1.48 -10.98
N ARG A 411 16.40 -1.66 -9.68
CA ARG A 411 17.26 -1.08 -8.65
C ARG A 411 18.16 -2.17 -8.08
N ALA A 412 19.40 -1.84 -7.80
CA ALA A 412 20.31 -2.78 -7.16
C ALA A 412 19.75 -3.20 -5.79
N GLY A 413 19.68 -4.52 -5.53
CA GLY A 413 19.15 -5.06 -4.28
C GLY A 413 17.63 -5.17 -4.19
N GLU A 414 16.88 -4.76 -5.19
CA GLU A 414 15.43 -4.89 -5.24
C GLU A 414 14.95 -6.29 -5.64
N ILE A 415 13.68 -6.52 -5.39
CA ILE A 415 12.96 -7.71 -5.83
C ILE A 415 13.02 -7.81 -7.37
N PRO A 416 13.38 -8.97 -7.96
CA PRO A 416 13.52 -9.11 -9.39
C PRO A 416 12.29 -8.67 -10.17
N GLN A 417 12.50 -8.11 -11.35
CA GLN A 417 11.51 -7.36 -12.15
C GLN A 417 10.22 -8.10 -12.44
N GLY A 418 10.28 -9.39 -12.67
CA GLY A 418 9.12 -10.22 -12.98
C GLY A 418 8.39 -10.80 -11.77
N HIS A 419 8.83 -10.47 -10.55
CA HIS A 419 8.21 -11.00 -9.32
C HIS A 419 7.21 -10.01 -8.74
N PHE A 420 5.99 -10.47 -8.52
CA PHE A 420 4.89 -9.67 -7.97
C PHE A 420 4.14 -10.46 -6.90
N THR A 421 3.65 -9.74 -5.90
CA THR A 421 2.71 -10.31 -4.91
C THR A 421 1.43 -10.72 -5.62
N THR A 422 0.84 -11.84 -5.23
CA THR A 422 -0.48 -12.24 -5.73
C THR A 422 -1.49 -11.11 -5.52
N ALA A 423 -2.02 -10.58 -6.60
CA ALA A 423 -3.04 -9.53 -6.54
C ALA A 423 -4.31 -10.05 -5.85
N ARG A 424 -4.84 -9.28 -4.92
CA ARG A 424 -6.12 -9.59 -4.29
C ARG A 424 -7.24 -9.38 -5.29
N LEU A 425 -8.07 -10.40 -5.54
CA LEU A 425 -9.13 -10.31 -6.54
C LEU A 425 -10.45 -9.76 -5.98
N TRP A 426 -10.60 -9.64 -4.66
CA TRP A 426 -11.78 -9.00 -4.11
C TRP A 426 -11.89 -7.55 -4.58
N GLY A 427 -13.05 -7.12 -5.07
CA GLY A 427 -13.23 -5.79 -5.65
C GLY A 427 -12.81 -5.64 -7.11
N ILE A 428 -12.28 -6.71 -7.75
CA ILE A 428 -11.76 -6.66 -9.13
C ILE A 428 -12.81 -6.23 -10.17
N ALA A 429 -14.10 -6.39 -9.88
CA ALA A 429 -15.18 -5.98 -10.78
C ALA A 429 -15.26 -4.47 -11.00
N ASP A 430 -14.69 -3.68 -10.10
CA ASP A 430 -14.84 -2.21 -10.07
C ASP A 430 -13.50 -1.47 -10.19
N THR A 431 -12.39 -2.17 -10.51
CA THR A 431 -11.03 -1.63 -10.41
C THR A 431 -10.22 -1.75 -11.68
N GLU A 432 -10.85 -1.60 -12.83
CA GLU A 432 -10.15 -1.44 -14.11
C GLU A 432 -9.39 -0.09 -14.16
N PRO A 433 -8.22 -0.02 -14.84
CA PRO A 433 -7.52 -1.08 -15.56
C PRO A 433 -6.81 -2.08 -14.64
N TYR A 434 -6.33 -3.20 -15.19
CA TYR A 434 -5.78 -4.32 -14.46
C TYR A 434 -4.26 -4.44 -14.64
N LEU A 435 -3.63 -5.29 -13.81
CA LEU A 435 -2.18 -5.50 -13.66
C LEU A 435 -1.48 -4.33 -12.96
N HIS A 436 -0.22 -4.53 -12.59
CA HIS A 436 0.57 -3.58 -11.79
C HIS A 436 0.75 -2.20 -12.45
N ASP A 437 0.61 -2.14 -13.75
CA ASP A 437 0.80 -0.94 -14.56
C ASP A 437 -0.45 -0.53 -15.37
N GLY A 438 -1.58 -1.21 -15.17
CA GLY A 438 -2.83 -0.87 -15.84
C GLY A 438 -2.88 -1.18 -17.34
N ARG A 439 -1.93 -1.98 -17.86
CA ARG A 439 -1.87 -2.28 -19.32
C ARG A 439 -3.02 -3.12 -19.83
N ALA A 440 -3.66 -3.90 -18.98
CA ALA A 440 -4.82 -4.70 -19.34
C ALA A 440 -6.12 -3.93 -19.09
N THR A 441 -6.90 -3.71 -20.13
CA THR A 441 -8.17 -2.99 -20.03
C THR A 441 -9.37 -3.91 -19.80
N THR A 442 -9.16 -5.21 -19.94
CA THR A 442 -10.15 -6.25 -19.66
C THR A 442 -9.59 -7.34 -18.75
N LEU A 443 -10.46 -8.05 -18.06
CA LEU A 443 -10.06 -9.22 -17.26
C LEU A 443 -9.50 -10.35 -18.16
N ASP A 444 -10.03 -10.50 -19.37
CA ASP A 444 -9.54 -11.47 -20.34
C ASP A 444 -8.09 -11.18 -20.74
N ASP A 445 -7.77 -9.91 -21.05
CA ASP A 445 -6.41 -9.47 -21.33
C ASP A 445 -5.50 -9.72 -20.13
N ALA A 446 -5.94 -9.35 -18.93
CA ALA A 446 -5.18 -9.55 -17.70
C ALA A 446 -4.81 -11.03 -17.48
N ILE A 447 -5.76 -11.94 -17.62
CA ILE A 447 -5.52 -13.38 -17.48
C ILE A 447 -4.60 -13.88 -18.59
N SER A 448 -4.80 -13.43 -19.83
CA SER A 448 -3.99 -13.85 -20.98
C SER A 448 -2.53 -13.39 -20.90
N MET A 449 -2.24 -12.33 -20.14
CA MET A 449 -0.87 -11.81 -19.91
C MET A 449 -0.13 -12.56 -18.81
N HIS A 450 -0.78 -13.40 -18.01
CA HIS A 450 -0.11 -14.19 -16.99
C HIS A 450 0.93 -15.13 -17.64
N GLY A 451 2.11 -15.23 -17.02
CA GLY A 451 3.19 -16.07 -17.47
C GLY A 451 3.96 -16.68 -16.29
N GLY A 452 5.21 -17.10 -16.51
CA GLY A 452 6.04 -17.65 -15.44
C GLY A 452 5.36 -18.79 -14.68
N GLU A 453 5.24 -18.67 -13.39
CA GLU A 453 4.58 -19.66 -12.52
C GLU A 453 3.09 -19.83 -12.85
N ALA A 454 2.43 -18.81 -13.34
CA ALA A 454 1.02 -18.84 -13.71
C ALA A 454 0.75 -19.36 -15.15
N GLN A 455 1.80 -19.68 -15.91
CA GLN A 455 1.72 -20.09 -17.31
C GLN A 455 0.71 -21.22 -17.55
N THR A 456 0.73 -22.25 -16.72
CA THR A 456 -0.15 -23.41 -16.87
C THR A 456 -1.64 -23.02 -16.67
N ALA A 457 -1.93 -22.22 -15.66
CA ALA A 457 -3.31 -21.78 -15.41
C ALA A 457 -3.82 -20.88 -16.54
N ARG A 458 -2.96 -19.98 -17.06
CA ARG A 458 -3.27 -19.16 -18.24
C ARG A 458 -3.57 -20.04 -19.46
N ASP A 459 -2.72 -21.01 -19.76
CA ASP A 459 -2.89 -21.87 -20.94
C ASP A 459 -4.16 -22.73 -20.83
N ASN A 460 -4.50 -23.20 -19.63
CA ASN A 460 -5.79 -23.86 -19.37
C ASN A 460 -6.96 -22.92 -19.63
N TYR A 461 -6.89 -21.65 -19.19
CA TYR A 461 -7.92 -20.64 -19.45
C TYR A 461 -8.10 -20.37 -20.96
N VAL A 462 -7.00 -20.14 -21.66
CA VAL A 462 -7.01 -19.87 -23.11
C VAL A 462 -7.58 -21.07 -23.90
N GLY A 463 -7.37 -22.28 -23.39
CA GLY A 463 -7.91 -23.51 -23.99
C GLY A 463 -9.40 -23.77 -23.73
N LEU A 464 -10.07 -22.97 -22.90
CA LEU A 464 -11.49 -23.10 -22.62
C LEU A 464 -12.36 -22.72 -23.83
N SER A 465 -13.61 -23.18 -23.84
CA SER A 465 -14.62 -22.63 -24.72
C SER A 465 -14.95 -21.18 -24.37
N SER A 466 -15.40 -20.37 -25.35
CA SER A 466 -15.80 -18.99 -25.09
C SER A 466 -16.88 -18.88 -24.00
N ALA A 467 -17.79 -19.83 -23.94
CA ALA A 467 -18.84 -19.86 -22.91
C ALA A 467 -18.25 -20.08 -21.49
N ASP A 468 -17.22 -20.91 -21.38
CA ASP A 468 -16.53 -21.16 -20.10
C ASP A 468 -15.67 -19.97 -19.69
N GLN A 469 -14.98 -19.31 -20.63
CA GLN A 469 -14.25 -18.06 -20.38
C GLN A 469 -15.21 -16.97 -19.91
N GLU A 470 -16.34 -16.76 -20.58
CA GLU A 470 -17.38 -15.82 -20.17
C GLU A 470 -17.93 -16.13 -18.77
N ALA A 471 -18.08 -17.40 -18.41
CA ALA A 471 -18.54 -17.79 -17.09
C ALA A 471 -17.49 -17.45 -16.01
N LEU A 472 -16.19 -17.70 -16.27
CA LEU A 472 -15.12 -17.33 -15.37
C LEU A 472 -15.06 -15.80 -15.18
N ILE A 473 -15.16 -15.03 -16.26
CA ILE A 473 -15.21 -13.57 -16.19
C ILE A 473 -16.46 -13.09 -15.42
N ALA A 474 -17.61 -13.75 -15.59
CA ALA A 474 -18.82 -13.43 -14.82
C ALA A 474 -18.63 -13.66 -13.30
N PHE A 475 -17.85 -14.68 -12.92
CA PHE A 475 -17.47 -14.88 -11.53
C PHE A 475 -16.58 -13.73 -11.03
N LEU A 476 -15.50 -13.38 -11.73
CA LEU A 476 -14.61 -12.28 -11.31
C LEU A 476 -15.38 -10.95 -11.21
N LYS A 477 -16.32 -10.70 -12.12
CA LYS A 477 -17.22 -9.54 -12.07
C LYS A 477 -18.27 -9.59 -10.96
N SER A 478 -18.30 -10.62 -10.13
CA SER A 478 -19.10 -10.69 -8.92
C SER A 478 -18.37 -10.23 -7.66
N LEU A 479 -17.07 -9.96 -7.77
CA LEU A 479 -16.19 -9.53 -6.67
C LEU A 479 -16.12 -8.01 -6.66
N HIS A 480 -16.92 -7.38 -5.79
CA HIS A 480 -17.12 -5.94 -5.75
C HIS A 480 -16.41 -5.24 -4.60
N THR A 481 -16.03 -3.98 -4.82
CA THR A 481 -15.67 -3.06 -3.75
C THR A 481 -16.88 -2.74 -2.86
N PRO A 482 -16.70 -2.22 -1.63
CA PRO A 482 -17.82 -1.85 -0.76
C PRO A 482 -18.76 -0.84 -1.43
N ASP A 483 -20.07 -0.97 -1.21
CA ASP A 483 -21.06 -0.09 -1.85
C ASP A 483 -21.02 1.34 -1.31
N LYS A 484 -20.78 1.49 -0.02
CA LYS A 484 -20.82 2.78 0.71
C LYS A 484 -19.69 2.87 1.72
N PRO A 485 -18.44 2.76 1.25
CA PRO A 485 -17.31 2.80 2.17
C PRO A 485 -17.18 4.19 2.78
N ASN A 486 -16.95 4.24 4.11
CA ASN A 486 -16.60 5.46 4.84
C ASN A 486 -17.63 6.62 4.78
N GLU A 487 -18.84 6.41 4.24
CA GLU A 487 -19.88 7.47 4.23
C GLU A 487 -20.17 8.03 5.63
N GLU A 488 -20.05 7.20 6.68
CA GLU A 488 -20.25 7.61 8.06
C GLU A 488 -19.17 8.57 8.58
N LEU A 489 -18.04 8.67 7.90
CA LEU A 489 -16.95 9.58 8.23
C LEU A 489 -17.14 10.96 7.60
N LEU A 490 -17.92 11.03 6.54
CA LEU A 490 -18.14 12.27 5.81
C LEU A 490 -19.14 13.14 6.56
N PRO A 491 -18.87 14.43 6.77
CA PRO A 491 -19.90 15.40 7.16
C PRO A 491 -20.86 15.53 5.99
N LEU A 492 -22.12 15.18 6.18
CA LEU A 492 -23.18 15.20 5.17
C LEU A 492 -23.42 16.57 4.50
N ASN A 493 -22.80 17.63 4.99
CA ASN A 493 -23.02 19.02 4.59
C ASN A 493 -21.82 19.66 3.87
N GLN A 494 -20.79 18.92 3.50
CA GLN A 494 -19.59 19.47 2.88
C GLN A 494 -19.33 19.01 1.43
N PHE A 495 -20.25 18.22 0.83
CA PHE A 495 -20.15 17.78 -0.56
C PHE A 495 -21.42 18.10 -1.34
#